data_624ad5c4ef0dc96191d352b62fe4b0cd
#
_entry.id   624ad5c4ef0dc96191d352b62fe4b0cd
#
_cell.length_a   1.000
_cell.length_b   1.000
_cell.length_c   1.000
_cell.angle_alpha   90.00
_cell.angle_beta   90.00
_cell.angle_gamma   90.00
#
_symmetry.space_group_name_H-M   'P 1'
#
loop_
_entity.id
_entity.type
_entity.pdbx_description
1 polymer ?
#
loop_
_entity_poly.entity_id
_entity_poly.type
_entity_poly.pdbx_seq_one_letter_code
_entity_poly.pdbx_strand_id
1 'polypeptide(L)'
;MDKLNFKNKIINGDSLKELKKIPSETFDLIFADPPYNLQLKNELSRPDRSKVKAVDDKWDKFESFKSYDEFTIDWLTECRRILKKNGAIWIIGSYHNIFRVGYIVQDLGFWILNDVIWNKNNPMPNFRGTRFTNAHETLIWASKNEKSKYTFNYQSLKCLNDDLQMRSTWNLPICSGKERLKSNGVKIHSTQKPESLLHRIVLASSNK
;
A
#
# COMPACT_ATOMS: atom_id res chain seq x y z
N MET A 1 -14.44 29.19 -8.16
CA MET A 1 -13.34 28.44 -7.54
C MET A 1 -12.84 27.43 -8.56
N ASP A 2 -11.64 27.66 -9.07
CA ASP A 2 -11.00 26.73 -10.01
C ASP A 2 -10.92 25.37 -9.37
N LYS A 3 -11.50 24.35 -10.00
CA LYS A 3 -11.30 22.97 -9.61
C LYS A 3 -9.80 22.71 -9.72
N LEU A 4 -9.10 22.67 -8.60
CA LEU A 4 -7.68 22.31 -8.52
C LEU A 4 -7.49 21.08 -9.41
N ASN A 5 -6.78 21.26 -10.51
CA ASN A 5 -6.54 20.16 -11.45
C ASN A 5 -5.45 19.26 -10.86
N PHE A 6 -5.83 18.10 -10.31
CA PHE A 6 -4.92 17.11 -9.74
C PHE A 6 -4.33 16.16 -10.79
N LYS A 7 -4.69 16.30 -12.06
CA LYS A 7 -4.23 15.41 -13.13
C LYS A 7 -2.72 15.52 -13.32
N ASN A 8 -2.01 14.38 -13.27
CA ASN A 8 -0.56 14.26 -13.50
C ASN A 8 0.30 15.15 -12.57
N LYS A 9 -0.10 15.31 -11.32
CA LYS A 9 0.65 16.08 -10.31
C LYS A 9 1.28 15.18 -9.27
N ILE A 10 2.48 15.53 -8.86
CA ILE A 10 3.14 15.01 -7.67
C ILE A 10 3.05 16.10 -6.60
N ILE A 11 2.48 15.77 -5.45
CA ILE A 11 2.35 16.67 -4.30
C ILE A 11 3.30 16.15 -3.22
N ASN A 12 4.31 16.93 -2.88
CA ASN A 12 5.24 16.61 -1.80
C ASN A 12 4.83 17.38 -0.55
N GLY A 13 4.49 16.65 0.53
CA GLY A 13 4.04 17.27 1.77
C GLY A 13 3.53 16.25 2.79
N ASP A 14 3.09 16.76 3.92
CA ASP A 14 2.39 15.97 4.94
C ASP A 14 1.04 15.52 4.40
N SER A 15 0.83 14.20 4.32
CA SER A 15 -0.36 13.60 3.70
C SER A 15 -1.67 14.07 4.34
N LEU A 16 -1.71 14.22 5.68
CA LEU A 16 -2.92 14.68 6.37
C LEU A 16 -3.27 16.12 6.01
N LYS A 17 -2.25 16.98 5.84
CA LYS A 17 -2.47 18.37 5.43
C LYS A 17 -2.86 18.49 3.96
N GLU A 18 -2.22 17.69 3.10
CA GLU A 18 -2.47 17.76 1.65
C GLU A 18 -3.81 17.13 1.27
N LEU A 19 -4.19 16.01 1.88
CA LEU A 19 -5.50 15.37 1.66
C LEU A 19 -6.66 16.32 1.99
N LYS A 20 -6.57 17.11 3.07
CA LYS A 20 -7.61 18.09 3.46
C LYS A 20 -7.86 19.18 2.42
N LYS A 21 -6.89 19.47 1.56
CA LYS A 21 -7.02 20.47 0.49
C LYS A 21 -7.77 19.94 -0.73
N ILE A 22 -7.91 18.62 -0.84
CA ILE A 22 -8.55 17.97 -1.98
C ILE A 22 -10.07 18.01 -1.78
N PRO A 23 -10.86 18.41 -2.78
CA PRO A 23 -12.32 18.38 -2.70
C PRO A 23 -12.86 16.97 -2.49
N SER A 24 -14.02 16.86 -1.83
CA SER A 24 -14.72 15.59 -1.70
C SER A 24 -15.05 14.99 -3.06
N GLU A 25 -15.10 13.65 -3.13
CA GLU A 25 -15.51 12.91 -4.33
C GLU A 25 -14.70 13.24 -5.60
N THR A 26 -13.38 13.36 -5.45
CA THR A 26 -12.46 13.71 -6.54
C THR A 26 -11.94 12.47 -7.28
N PHE A 27 -11.60 11.39 -6.57
CA PHE A 27 -10.90 10.24 -7.14
C PHE A 27 -11.77 8.99 -7.26
N ASP A 28 -11.55 8.24 -8.34
CA ASP A 28 -12.21 6.94 -8.58
C ASP A 28 -11.45 5.80 -7.91
N LEU A 29 -10.13 5.92 -7.82
CA LEU A 29 -9.24 4.92 -7.25
C LEU A 29 -8.21 5.60 -6.34
N ILE A 30 -7.98 5.02 -5.18
CA ILE A 30 -6.88 5.36 -4.27
C ILE A 30 -6.01 4.11 -4.07
N PHE A 31 -4.69 4.26 -4.18
CA PHE A 31 -3.73 3.30 -3.67
C PHE A 31 -2.95 3.95 -2.53
N ALA A 32 -2.94 3.32 -1.37
CA ALA A 32 -2.26 3.79 -0.18
C ALA A 32 -1.17 2.81 0.28
N ASP A 33 0.03 3.34 0.48
CA ASP A 33 1.19 2.65 1.07
C ASP A 33 1.60 3.42 2.34
N PRO A 34 0.82 3.27 3.44
CA PRO A 34 1.04 4.04 4.66
C PRO A 34 2.29 3.55 5.42
N PRO A 35 2.77 4.29 6.43
CA PRO A 35 3.73 3.78 7.39
C PRO A 35 3.29 2.44 7.99
N TYR A 36 4.24 1.49 8.17
CA TYR A 36 3.94 0.15 8.70
C TYR A 36 4.15 0.04 10.21
N ASN A 37 4.74 1.06 10.82
CA ASN A 37 5.13 1.05 12.24
C ASN A 37 6.03 -0.16 12.57
N LEU A 38 7.12 -0.31 11.81
CA LEU A 38 7.96 -1.51 11.81
C LEU A 38 8.66 -1.80 13.14
N GLN A 39 8.63 -0.93 14.12
CA GLN A 39 9.15 -1.10 15.49
C GLN A 39 10.54 -1.77 15.54
N LEU A 40 11.43 -1.46 14.60
CA LEU A 40 12.78 -1.99 14.57
C LEU A 40 13.61 -1.30 15.65
N LYS A 41 13.83 -1.99 16.77
CA LYS A 41 14.57 -1.45 17.93
C LYS A 41 16.09 -1.62 17.83
N ASN A 42 16.61 -2.44 16.90
CA ASN A 42 18.02 -2.80 16.82
C ASN A 42 18.54 -2.81 15.38
N GLU A 43 19.84 -2.52 15.24
CA GLU A 43 20.55 -2.72 13.98
C GLU A 43 20.46 -4.19 13.53
N LEU A 44 20.14 -4.40 12.25
CA LEU A 44 20.15 -5.72 11.64
C LEU A 44 21.51 -5.96 11.00
N SER A 45 22.12 -7.10 11.31
CA SER A 45 23.37 -7.56 10.69
C SER A 45 23.13 -8.82 9.88
N ARG A 46 23.81 -8.96 8.74
CA ARG A 46 23.87 -10.21 7.98
C ARG A 46 24.75 -11.24 8.70
N PRO A 47 24.72 -12.52 8.30
CA PRO A 47 25.62 -13.55 8.84
C PRO A 47 27.12 -13.20 8.69
N ASP A 48 27.48 -12.46 7.64
CA ASP A 48 28.82 -11.94 7.39
C ASP A 48 29.21 -10.70 8.24
N ARG A 49 28.38 -10.34 9.23
CA ARG A 49 28.49 -9.16 10.10
C ARG A 49 28.35 -7.82 9.39
N SER A 50 28.07 -7.77 8.10
CA SER A 50 27.77 -6.52 7.42
C SER A 50 26.44 -5.95 7.92
N LYS A 51 26.40 -4.62 8.16
CA LYS A 51 25.18 -3.94 8.60
C LYS A 51 24.14 -3.94 7.48
N VAL A 52 22.92 -4.33 7.79
CA VAL A 52 21.76 -4.09 6.91
C VAL A 52 21.22 -2.71 7.27
N LYS A 53 21.19 -1.80 6.32
CA LYS A 53 20.38 -0.58 6.47
C LYS A 53 18.90 -1.01 6.51
N ALA A 54 18.41 -1.26 7.72
CA ALA A 54 16.99 -1.48 7.96
C ALA A 54 16.22 -0.18 7.71
N VAL A 55 14.92 -0.29 7.48
CA VAL A 55 14.03 0.87 7.46
C VAL A 55 14.00 1.44 8.87
N ASP A 56 14.71 2.54 9.11
CA ASP A 56 14.78 3.25 10.39
C ASP A 56 14.34 4.72 10.20
N ASP A 57 13.44 4.91 9.26
CA ASP A 57 12.96 6.23 8.88
C ASP A 57 12.01 6.78 9.98
N LYS A 58 12.18 8.05 10.33
CA LYS A 58 11.39 8.71 11.38
C LYS A 58 9.89 8.70 11.10
N TRP A 59 9.51 8.74 9.82
CA TRP A 59 8.10 8.72 9.40
C TRP A 59 7.39 7.38 9.65
N ASP A 60 8.14 6.29 9.90
CA ASP A 60 7.60 4.95 10.21
C ASP A 60 7.60 4.65 11.72
N LYS A 61 7.82 5.63 12.57
CA LYS A 61 7.90 5.45 14.04
C LYS A 61 6.75 6.16 14.72
N PHE A 62 6.00 5.40 15.52
CA PHE A 62 4.93 5.90 16.36
C PHE A 62 5.23 5.57 17.82
N GLU A 63 4.84 6.46 18.74
CA GLU A 63 5.08 6.29 20.18
C GLU A 63 4.28 5.12 20.76
N SER A 64 3.09 4.86 20.22
CA SER A 64 2.19 3.81 20.67
C SER A 64 1.32 3.28 19.53
N PHE A 65 0.68 2.13 19.73
CA PHE A 65 -0.36 1.67 18.83
C PHE A 65 -1.56 2.59 18.78
N LYS A 66 -1.87 3.29 19.88
CA LYS A 66 -2.93 4.29 19.91
C LYS A 66 -2.64 5.45 18.97
N SER A 67 -1.43 6.03 19.02
CA SER A 67 -1.05 7.11 18.10
C SER A 67 -1.00 6.65 16.65
N TYR A 68 -0.66 5.39 16.38
CA TYR A 68 -0.73 4.81 15.05
C TYR A 68 -2.18 4.66 14.56
N ASP A 69 -3.09 4.25 15.45
CA ASP A 69 -4.51 4.12 15.12
C ASP A 69 -5.14 5.49 14.85
N GLU A 70 -4.86 6.49 15.66
CA GLU A 70 -5.32 7.88 15.46
C GLU A 70 -4.85 8.41 14.09
N PHE A 71 -3.57 8.26 13.77
CA PHE A 71 -3.03 8.60 12.46
C PHE A 71 -3.76 7.84 11.33
N THR A 72 -4.03 6.54 11.52
CA THR A 72 -4.68 5.70 10.53
C THR A 72 -6.13 6.11 10.31
N ILE A 73 -6.86 6.44 11.36
CA ILE A 73 -8.23 6.97 11.29
C ILE A 73 -8.24 8.27 10.51
N ASP A 74 -7.31 9.17 10.80
CA ASP A 74 -7.26 10.50 10.17
C ASP A 74 -7.08 10.40 8.65
N TRP A 75 -6.05 9.69 8.16
CA TRP A 75 -5.81 9.62 6.72
C TRP A 75 -6.87 8.77 5.98
N LEU A 76 -7.41 7.71 6.61
CA LEU A 76 -8.48 6.91 6.01
C LEU A 76 -9.79 7.70 5.92
N THR A 77 -10.11 8.52 6.91
CA THR A 77 -11.26 9.42 6.88
C THR A 77 -11.18 10.37 5.70
N GLU A 78 -10.01 10.99 5.49
CA GLU A 78 -9.79 11.86 4.34
C GLU A 78 -9.83 11.10 3.01
N CYS A 79 -9.23 9.91 2.93
CA CYS A 79 -9.34 9.05 1.75
C CYS A 79 -10.80 8.73 1.42
N ARG A 80 -11.61 8.39 2.42
CA ARG A 80 -13.03 8.12 2.24
C ARG A 80 -13.79 9.35 1.75
N ARG A 81 -13.46 10.54 2.24
CA ARG A 81 -14.07 11.80 1.82
C ARG A 81 -13.77 12.13 0.35
N ILE A 82 -12.50 12.02 -0.05
CA ILE A 82 -12.06 12.36 -1.42
C ILE A 82 -12.38 11.27 -2.45
N LEU A 83 -12.70 10.05 -2.02
CA LEU A 83 -13.13 8.96 -2.87
C LEU A 83 -14.56 9.20 -3.37
N LYS A 84 -14.80 9.07 -4.67
CA LYS A 84 -16.14 9.17 -5.28
C LYS A 84 -17.06 8.08 -4.73
N LYS A 85 -18.38 8.25 -4.89
CA LYS A 85 -19.40 7.32 -4.43
C LYS A 85 -19.16 5.86 -4.86
N ASN A 86 -18.70 5.67 -6.08
CA ASN A 86 -18.41 4.34 -6.67
C ASN A 86 -16.90 4.04 -6.71
N GLY A 87 -16.10 4.80 -6.00
CA GLY A 87 -14.65 4.62 -5.95
C GLY A 87 -14.22 3.46 -5.06
N ALA A 88 -13.00 3.01 -5.27
CA ALA A 88 -12.36 1.95 -4.51
C ALA A 88 -10.99 2.38 -3.97
N ILE A 89 -10.57 1.74 -2.88
CA ILE A 89 -9.26 1.95 -2.27
C ILE A 89 -8.51 0.63 -2.16
N TRP A 90 -7.21 0.67 -2.43
CA TRP A 90 -6.27 -0.38 -2.13
C TRP A 90 -5.30 0.10 -1.07
N ILE A 91 -5.07 -0.69 -0.06
CA ILE A 91 -4.17 -0.37 1.05
C ILE A 91 -3.22 -1.54 1.23
N ILE A 92 -1.92 -1.29 1.10
CA ILE A 92 -0.90 -2.31 1.30
C ILE A 92 -0.33 -2.23 2.71
N GLY A 93 -0.02 -3.39 3.29
CA GLY A 93 0.61 -3.49 4.59
C GLY A 93 1.26 -4.84 4.84
N SER A 94 1.95 -4.94 5.94
CA SER A 94 2.54 -6.18 6.44
C SER A 94 1.85 -6.62 7.74
N TYR A 95 2.27 -7.76 8.30
CA TYR A 95 1.75 -8.24 9.58
C TYR A 95 1.91 -7.24 10.75
N HIS A 96 2.75 -6.20 10.60
CA HIS A 96 2.92 -5.18 11.63
C HIS A 96 1.70 -4.27 11.78
N ASN A 97 1.00 -3.99 10.67
CA ASN A 97 -0.05 -2.96 10.64
C ASN A 97 -1.37 -3.41 10.01
N ILE A 98 -1.36 -4.38 9.10
CA ILE A 98 -2.51 -4.67 8.24
C ILE A 98 -3.78 -5.06 9.01
N PHE A 99 -3.65 -5.75 10.14
CA PHE A 99 -4.80 -6.15 10.97
C PHE A 99 -5.45 -4.93 11.63
N ARG A 100 -4.65 -3.95 12.10
CA ARG A 100 -5.16 -2.70 12.68
C ARG A 100 -5.82 -1.83 11.60
N VAL A 101 -5.15 -1.71 10.46
CA VAL A 101 -5.68 -0.98 9.31
C VAL A 101 -7.00 -1.61 8.83
N GLY A 102 -7.08 -2.94 8.73
CA GLY A 102 -8.29 -3.65 8.33
C GLY A 102 -9.47 -3.42 9.27
N TYR A 103 -9.22 -3.45 10.58
CA TYR A 103 -10.22 -3.09 11.59
C TYR A 103 -10.75 -1.68 11.39
N ILE A 104 -9.86 -0.70 11.26
CA ILE A 104 -10.22 0.73 11.09
C ILE A 104 -10.96 0.96 9.76
N VAL A 105 -10.57 0.27 8.69
CA VAL A 105 -11.26 0.32 7.39
C VAL A 105 -12.74 -0.06 7.55
N GLN A 106 -13.02 -1.13 8.30
CA GLN A 106 -14.40 -1.57 8.56
C GLN A 106 -15.15 -0.59 9.46
N ASP A 107 -14.54 -0.11 10.53
CA ASP A 107 -15.14 0.87 11.45
C ASP A 107 -15.51 2.18 10.77
N LEU A 108 -14.70 2.63 9.81
CA LEU A 108 -14.98 3.82 9.02
C LEU A 108 -16.05 3.60 7.94
N GLY A 109 -16.60 2.39 7.81
CA GLY A 109 -17.70 2.05 6.90
C GLY A 109 -17.27 1.85 5.44
N PHE A 110 -16.01 1.53 5.19
CA PHE A 110 -15.63 0.94 3.91
C PHE A 110 -16.15 -0.50 3.83
N TRP A 111 -16.40 -0.96 2.60
CA TRP A 111 -16.81 -2.35 2.35
C TRP A 111 -15.63 -3.12 1.74
N ILE A 112 -15.05 -4.05 2.51
CA ILE A 112 -13.94 -4.87 2.04
C ILE A 112 -14.44 -5.85 0.98
N LEU A 113 -13.80 -5.82 -0.19
CA LEU A 113 -14.10 -6.68 -1.33
C LEU A 113 -13.24 -7.93 -1.33
N ASN A 114 -11.94 -7.76 -1.11
CA ASN A 114 -10.96 -8.84 -0.94
C ASN A 114 -9.79 -8.39 -0.06
N ASP A 115 -9.16 -9.35 0.58
CA ASP A 115 -7.76 -9.34 0.91
C ASP A 115 -6.97 -10.01 -0.23
N VAL A 116 -5.88 -9.39 -0.63
CA VAL A 116 -5.02 -9.92 -1.68
C VAL A 116 -3.62 -10.12 -1.11
N ILE A 117 -3.08 -11.31 -1.28
CA ILE A 117 -1.76 -11.67 -0.79
C ILE A 117 -0.73 -11.51 -1.92
N TRP A 118 0.17 -10.54 -1.78
CA TRP A 118 1.33 -10.44 -2.62
C TRP A 118 2.44 -11.35 -2.10
N ASN A 119 2.61 -12.53 -2.71
CA ASN A 119 3.73 -13.43 -2.47
C ASN A 119 4.98 -12.90 -3.16
N LYS A 120 6.03 -12.68 -2.39
CA LYS A 120 7.32 -12.22 -2.88
C LYS A 120 8.13 -13.42 -3.39
N ASN A 121 8.44 -13.46 -4.68
CA ASN A 121 9.24 -14.57 -5.25
C ASN A 121 10.68 -14.61 -4.71
N ASN A 122 11.17 -13.45 -4.25
CA ASN A 122 12.54 -13.26 -3.75
C ASN A 122 12.55 -12.48 -2.43
N PRO A 123 11.91 -13.00 -1.36
CA PRO A 123 11.81 -12.30 -0.09
C PRO A 123 13.18 -12.18 0.59
N MET A 124 13.35 -11.11 1.37
CA MET A 124 14.54 -10.98 2.21
C MET A 124 14.51 -12.03 3.34
N PRO A 125 15.58 -12.80 3.53
CA PRO A 125 15.62 -13.84 4.57
C PRO A 125 15.55 -13.23 5.97
N ASN A 126 15.08 -14.03 6.94
CA ASN A 126 15.27 -13.71 8.36
C ASN A 126 16.69 -14.06 8.76
N PHE A 127 17.57 -13.08 8.82
CA PHE A 127 19.01 -13.29 9.06
C PHE A 127 19.34 -13.93 10.42
N ARG A 128 18.46 -13.79 11.40
CA ARG A 128 18.65 -14.39 12.73
C ARG A 128 18.11 -15.83 12.83
N GLY A 129 17.34 -16.29 11.86
CA GLY A 129 16.74 -17.62 11.86
C GLY A 129 15.77 -17.89 13.02
N THR A 130 15.22 -16.84 13.63
CA THR A 130 14.38 -16.93 14.85
C THR A 130 12.87 -16.94 14.55
N ARG A 131 12.50 -16.73 13.29
CA ARG A 131 11.11 -16.73 12.81
C ARG A 131 11.08 -16.97 11.30
N PHE A 132 9.90 -17.19 10.75
CA PHE A 132 9.72 -17.37 9.33
C PHE A 132 10.19 -16.14 8.52
N THR A 133 10.66 -16.37 7.30
CA THR A 133 10.90 -15.33 6.32
C THR A 133 9.58 -14.62 6.00
N ASN A 134 9.57 -13.28 6.06
CA ASN A 134 8.39 -12.50 5.69
C ASN A 134 8.23 -12.46 4.17
N ALA A 135 7.60 -13.49 3.62
CA ALA A 135 7.51 -13.75 2.20
C ALA A 135 6.28 -13.12 1.54
N HIS A 136 5.44 -12.39 2.25
CA HIS A 136 4.25 -11.75 1.66
C HIS A 136 3.95 -10.39 2.30
N GLU A 137 3.16 -9.62 1.58
CA GLU A 137 2.41 -8.48 2.09
C GLU A 137 0.93 -8.65 1.72
N THR A 138 0.06 -8.04 2.50
CA THR A 138 -1.38 -8.09 2.29
C THR A 138 -1.87 -6.74 1.75
N LEU A 139 -2.73 -6.81 0.74
CA LEU A 139 -3.46 -5.65 0.25
C LEU A 139 -4.94 -5.80 0.63
N ILE A 140 -5.51 -4.78 1.24
CA ILE A 140 -6.96 -4.68 1.43
C ILE A 140 -7.53 -3.92 0.25
N TRP A 141 -8.47 -4.55 -0.47
CA TRP A 141 -9.25 -3.87 -1.49
C TRP A 141 -10.65 -3.62 -0.97
N ALA A 142 -11.07 -2.37 -0.95
CA ALA A 142 -12.36 -1.98 -0.41
C ALA A 142 -13.04 -0.94 -1.29
N SER A 143 -14.37 -0.98 -1.36
CA SER A 143 -15.20 0.08 -1.92
C SER A 143 -15.58 1.10 -0.83
N LYS A 144 -16.02 2.30 -1.26
CA LYS A 144 -16.42 3.37 -0.33
C LYS A 144 -17.53 2.93 0.64
N ASN A 145 -18.44 2.06 0.19
CA ASN A 145 -19.51 1.44 0.98
C ASN A 145 -20.06 0.20 0.25
N GLU A 146 -20.90 -0.57 0.92
CA GLU A 146 -21.52 -1.79 0.39
C GLU A 146 -22.24 -1.61 -0.95
N LYS A 147 -22.90 -0.44 -1.15
CA LYS A 147 -23.71 -0.15 -2.34
C LYS A 147 -22.92 0.47 -3.48
N SER A 148 -21.62 0.65 -3.34
CA SER A 148 -20.76 1.22 -4.37
C SER A 148 -20.68 0.31 -5.60
N LYS A 149 -20.84 0.89 -6.79
CA LYS A 149 -20.65 0.21 -8.08
C LYS A 149 -19.20 0.42 -8.53
N TYR A 150 -18.28 -0.25 -7.86
CA TYR A 150 -16.85 -0.13 -8.14
C TYR A 150 -16.46 -0.73 -9.50
N THR A 151 -15.36 -0.27 -10.05
CA THR A 151 -14.79 -0.84 -11.29
C THR A 151 -14.02 -2.12 -10.98
N PHE A 152 -14.31 -3.19 -11.77
CA PHE A 152 -13.51 -4.42 -11.79
C PHE A 152 -13.39 -4.95 -13.21
N ASN A 153 -12.20 -4.88 -13.78
CA ASN A 153 -11.93 -5.23 -15.16
C ASN A 153 -11.61 -6.73 -15.31
N TYR A 154 -12.62 -7.56 -15.11
CA TYR A 154 -12.51 -9.02 -15.09
C TYR A 154 -11.81 -9.61 -16.31
N GLN A 155 -12.19 -9.18 -17.53
CA GLN A 155 -11.59 -9.72 -18.76
C GLN A 155 -10.12 -9.33 -18.91
N SER A 156 -9.76 -8.09 -18.60
CA SER A 156 -8.38 -7.64 -18.64
C SER A 156 -7.48 -8.43 -17.69
N LEU A 157 -8.00 -8.79 -16.53
CA LEU A 157 -7.28 -9.62 -15.57
C LEU A 157 -7.15 -11.07 -16.01
N LYS A 158 -8.15 -11.63 -16.70
CA LYS A 158 -8.06 -12.96 -17.32
C LYS A 158 -6.92 -13.01 -18.34
N CYS A 159 -6.82 -12.02 -19.22
CA CYS A 159 -5.73 -11.93 -20.20
C CYS A 159 -4.34 -11.94 -19.56
N LEU A 160 -4.18 -11.46 -18.33
CA LEU A 160 -2.93 -11.51 -17.57
C LEU A 160 -2.71 -12.84 -16.84
N ASN A 161 -3.64 -13.78 -16.88
CA ASN A 161 -3.64 -14.99 -16.09
C ASN A 161 -4.08 -16.22 -16.95
N ASP A 162 -3.53 -16.34 -18.14
CA ASP A 162 -3.76 -17.47 -19.08
C ASP A 162 -5.25 -17.78 -19.27
N ASP A 163 -6.06 -16.75 -19.48
CA ASP A 163 -7.52 -16.81 -19.59
C ASP A 163 -8.27 -17.41 -18.38
N LEU A 164 -7.58 -17.58 -17.27
CA LEU A 164 -8.20 -17.98 -16.00
C LEU A 164 -8.54 -16.76 -15.13
N GLN A 165 -9.57 -16.90 -14.31
CA GLN A 165 -9.90 -15.88 -13.32
C GLN A 165 -8.70 -15.57 -12.41
N MET A 166 -8.36 -14.29 -12.28
CA MET A 166 -7.29 -13.84 -11.38
C MET A 166 -7.65 -14.19 -9.93
N ARG A 167 -6.71 -14.80 -9.23
CA ARG A 167 -6.84 -15.16 -7.82
C ARG A 167 -6.38 -14.03 -6.91
N SER A 168 -6.76 -14.10 -5.63
CA SER A 168 -6.32 -13.17 -4.58
C SER A 168 -4.90 -13.43 -4.07
N THR A 169 -4.14 -14.32 -4.69
CA THR A 169 -2.73 -14.59 -4.39
C THR A 169 -1.88 -14.26 -5.61
N TRP A 170 -0.97 -13.29 -5.47
CA TRP A 170 -0.15 -12.78 -6.58
C TRP A 170 1.33 -13.06 -6.34
N ASN A 171 1.94 -13.82 -7.23
CA ASN A 171 3.36 -14.11 -7.20
C ASN A 171 4.12 -13.04 -8.01
N LEU A 172 4.72 -12.08 -7.33
CA LEU A 172 5.46 -10.97 -7.94
C LEU A 172 6.79 -10.75 -7.19
N PRO A 173 7.87 -10.39 -7.90
CA PRO A 173 9.13 -10.06 -7.23
C PRO A 173 9.01 -8.76 -6.42
N ILE A 174 9.90 -8.59 -5.45
CA ILE A 174 10.14 -7.27 -4.83
C ILE A 174 10.84 -6.36 -5.83
N CYS A 175 10.66 -5.05 -5.69
CA CYS A 175 11.41 -4.07 -6.47
C CYS A 175 12.93 -4.26 -6.28
N SER A 176 13.64 -4.57 -7.36
CA SER A 176 15.08 -4.88 -7.33
C SER A 176 15.77 -4.51 -8.66
N GLY A 177 17.09 -4.76 -8.74
CA GLY A 177 17.85 -4.56 -9.97
C GLY A 177 17.70 -3.16 -10.58
N LYS A 178 17.40 -3.09 -11.88
CA LYS A 178 17.25 -1.84 -12.64
C LYS A 178 15.99 -1.04 -12.28
N GLU A 179 14.94 -1.70 -11.81
CA GLU A 179 13.71 -1.06 -11.37
C GLU A 179 13.92 -0.20 -10.10
N ARG A 180 14.86 -0.60 -9.25
CA ARG A 180 15.15 0.10 -8.00
C ARG A 180 15.83 1.44 -8.26
N LEU A 181 15.14 2.53 -7.95
CA LEU A 181 15.68 3.88 -8.10
C LEU A 181 16.84 4.14 -7.13
N LYS A 182 17.94 4.66 -7.67
CA LYS A 182 19.15 4.95 -6.93
C LYS A 182 19.70 6.33 -7.33
N SER A 183 20.31 7.00 -6.37
CA SER A 183 21.14 8.20 -6.59
C SER A 183 22.51 7.93 -6.00
N ASN A 184 23.57 8.10 -6.80
CA ASN A 184 24.96 7.81 -6.41
C ASN A 184 25.13 6.41 -5.77
N GLY A 185 24.47 5.38 -6.34
CA GLY A 185 24.50 4.01 -5.82
C GLY A 185 23.64 3.74 -4.58
N VAL A 186 23.05 4.76 -3.96
CA VAL A 186 22.21 4.66 -2.79
C VAL A 186 20.74 4.63 -3.20
N LYS A 187 19.93 3.78 -2.55
CA LYS A 187 18.47 3.71 -2.76
C LYS A 187 17.84 5.07 -2.42
N ILE A 188 17.01 5.60 -3.33
CA ILE A 188 16.27 6.85 -3.09
C ILE A 188 15.16 6.61 -2.05
N HIS A 189 14.49 5.45 -2.11
CA HIS A 189 13.46 5.06 -1.16
C HIS A 189 13.71 3.65 -0.64
N SER A 190 13.59 3.44 0.67
CA SER A 190 13.90 2.16 1.33
C SER A 190 12.93 1.05 0.95
N THR A 191 11.65 1.37 0.77
CA THR A 191 10.53 0.42 0.59
C THR A 191 9.80 0.58 -0.74
N GLN A 192 10.49 1.01 -1.82
CA GLN A 192 9.89 1.13 -3.16
C GLN A 192 9.14 -0.15 -3.55
N LYS A 193 7.88 -0.01 -3.93
CA LYS A 193 7.04 -1.12 -4.42
C LYS A 193 7.35 -1.42 -5.90
N PRO A 194 7.17 -2.67 -6.37
CA PRO A 194 7.37 -3.02 -7.78
C PRO A 194 6.26 -2.44 -8.66
N GLU A 195 6.61 -1.99 -9.86
CA GLU A 195 5.65 -1.44 -10.84
C GLU A 195 4.60 -2.47 -11.25
N SER A 196 4.99 -3.74 -11.33
CA SER A 196 4.08 -4.85 -11.67
C SER A 196 2.90 -4.98 -10.71
N LEU A 197 3.09 -4.64 -9.43
CA LEU A 197 2.04 -4.63 -8.43
C LEU A 197 1.03 -3.50 -8.72
N LEU A 198 1.53 -2.28 -8.92
CA LEU A 198 0.70 -1.11 -9.21
C LEU A 198 -0.01 -1.23 -10.56
N HIS A 199 0.70 -1.74 -11.59
CA HIS A 199 0.10 -2.01 -12.90
C HIS A 199 -1.13 -2.93 -12.78
N ARG A 200 -1.01 -4.02 -12.01
CA ARG A 200 -2.12 -4.95 -11.80
C ARG A 200 -3.30 -4.31 -11.08
N ILE A 201 -3.05 -3.49 -10.06
CA ILE A 201 -4.08 -2.75 -9.31
C ILE A 201 -4.82 -1.77 -10.23
N VAL A 202 -4.08 -0.96 -10.98
CA VAL A 202 -4.64 0.03 -11.90
C VAL A 202 -5.47 -0.66 -12.98
N LEU A 203 -4.93 -1.73 -13.58
CA LEU A 203 -5.67 -2.49 -14.59
C LEU A 203 -6.94 -3.13 -14.03
N ALA A 204 -6.90 -3.61 -12.78
CA ALA A 204 -8.05 -4.25 -12.14
C ALA A 204 -9.20 -3.26 -11.86
N SER A 205 -8.89 -2.04 -11.43
CA SER A 205 -9.86 -1.20 -10.72
C SER A 205 -9.95 0.24 -11.22
N SER A 206 -9.44 0.54 -12.42
CA SER A 206 -9.61 1.85 -13.06
C SER A 206 -10.06 1.73 -14.51
N ASN A 207 -10.69 2.80 -15.01
CA ASN A 207 -11.04 2.99 -16.42
C ASN A 207 -10.09 4.00 -17.07
N LYS A 208 -10.09 4.05 -18.42
CA LYS A 208 -9.34 5.04 -19.19
C LYS A 208 -9.90 6.44 -18.97
#